data_a80998b39e625186c702442d1ed65d03
#
_entry.id   a80998b39e625186c702442d1ed65d03
#
_cell.length_a   1.000
_cell.length_b   1.000
_cell.length_c   1.000
_cell.angle_alpha   90.00
_cell.angle_beta   90.00
_cell.angle_gamma   90.00
#
_symmetry.space_group_name_H-M   'P 1'
#
loop_
_entity.id
_entity.type
_entity.pdbx_description
1 polymer ?
#
loop_
_entity_poly.entity_id
_entity_poly.type
_entity_poly.pdbx_seq_one_letter_code
_entity_poly.pdbx_strand_id
1 'polypeptide(L)'
;DIKGMRKSEIVSKVGEIYRKRCVFKIPKLANSRKIGLETIHNRIIQRVKDIHCSADLIFIENQPVKMNATMKTIQIILWTTLRERMIRSGVLNPKVRFLNANKKLMVRPTEEAPWNFEILTEEVAKREARRRSYSERKKESIKRVSTVLTNTRQECHHNWFMKNPKKDDLADCLL
;
A
#
# COMPACT_ATOMS: atom_id res chain seq x y z
N ASP A 1 16.96 -32.70 10.70
CA ASP A 1 16.41 -33.21 9.45
C ASP A 1 14.96 -32.74 9.34
N ILE A 2 14.63 -31.99 8.25
CA ILE A 2 13.30 -31.38 8.05
C ILE A 2 12.46 -32.22 7.07
N LYS A 3 13.07 -33.25 6.47
CA LYS A 3 12.37 -34.14 5.54
C LYS A 3 11.26 -34.93 6.27
N GLY A 4 10.02 -34.76 5.82
CA GLY A 4 8.84 -35.44 6.35
C GLY A 4 8.03 -34.70 7.42
N MET A 5 8.46 -33.53 7.85
CA MET A 5 7.71 -32.70 8.82
C MET A 5 6.58 -31.93 8.18
N ARG A 6 5.44 -31.85 8.86
CA ARG A 6 4.32 -30.99 8.43
C ARG A 6 4.70 -29.50 8.57
N LYS A 7 4.11 -28.63 7.76
CA LYS A 7 4.38 -27.19 7.76
C LYS A 7 4.26 -26.56 9.16
N SER A 8 3.29 -26.97 9.95
CA SER A 8 3.10 -26.53 11.35
C SER A 8 4.24 -26.92 12.27
N GLU A 9 4.80 -28.12 12.10
CA GLU A 9 5.93 -28.63 12.88
C GLU A 9 7.24 -27.92 12.51
N ILE A 10 7.43 -27.62 11.21
CA ILE A 10 8.57 -26.84 10.72
C ILE A 10 8.52 -25.44 11.32
N VAL A 11 7.36 -24.76 11.27
CA VAL A 11 7.18 -23.41 11.84
C VAL A 11 7.43 -23.41 13.35
N SER A 12 6.96 -24.45 14.07
CA SER A 12 7.21 -24.58 15.51
C SER A 12 8.70 -24.77 15.81
N LYS A 13 9.38 -25.65 15.08
CA LYS A 13 10.80 -25.96 15.27
C LYS A 13 11.71 -24.78 14.89
N VAL A 14 11.41 -24.09 13.80
CA VAL A 14 12.08 -22.84 13.42
C VAL A 14 11.87 -21.76 14.48
N GLY A 15 10.65 -21.60 14.99
CA GLY A 15 10.33 -20.67 16.08
C GLY A 15 11.07 -21.00 17.38
N GLU A 16 11.31 -22.28 17.67
CA GLU A 16 12.08 -22.73 18.83
C GLU A 16 13.59 -22.44 18.68
N ILE A 17 14.15 -22.65 17.49
CA ILE A 17 15.55 -22.33 17.17
C ILE A 17 15.77 -20.82 17.27
N TYR A 18 14.86 -20.01 16.70
CA TYR A 18 14.94 -18.55 16.80
C TYR A 18 14.82 -18.06 18.25
N ARG A 19 13.93 -18.65 19.07
CA ARG A 19 13.81 -18.29 20.50
C ARG A 19 15.06 -18.63 21.31
N LYS A 20 15.77 -19.70 20.96
CA LYS A 20 17.01 -20.12 21.64
C LYS A 20 18.24 -19.31 21.19
N ARG A 21 18.26 -18.80 19.95
CA ARG A 21 19.43 -18.12 19.36
C ARG A 21 19.32 -16.59 19.27
N CYS A 22 18.10 -16.05 19.28
CA CYS A 22 17.90 -14.60 19.19
C CYS A 22 17.65 -14.02 20.58
N VAL A 23 18.48 -13.06 20.97
CA VAL A 23 18.34 -12.24 22.19
C VAL A 23 17.07 -11.38 22.15
N PHE A 24 16.48 -11.17 20.97
CA PHE A 24 15.28 -10.38 20.78
C PHE A 24 14.04 -11.29 20.74
N LYS A 25 13.12 -11.07 21.70
CA LYS A 25 11.78 -11.64 21.61
C LYS A 25 11.11 -11.11 20.35
N ILE A 26 10.80 -12.00 19.40
CA ILE A 26 9.95 -11.62 18.27
C ILE A 26 8.61 -11.18 18.85
N PRO A 27 8.21 -9.92 18.73
CA PRO A 27 6.93 -9.47 19.27
C PRO A 27 5.82 -10.27 18.60
N LYS A 28 4.91 -10.83 19.40
CA LYS A 28 3.69 -11.46 18.87
C LYS A 28 3.00 -10.41 18.02
N LEU A 29 2.72 -10.73 16.74
CA LEU A 29 1.92 -9.88 15.88
C LEU A 29 0.59 -9.61 16.58
N ALA A 30 0.40 -8.37 17.01
CA ALA A 30 -0.83 -7.97 17.65
C ALA A 30 -1.98 -8.07 16.63
N ASN A 31 -3.09 -8.70 17.03
CA ASN A 31 -4.28 -8.70 16.21
C ASN A 31 -4.79 -7.26 16.08
N SER A 32 -4.76 -6.70 14.88
CA SER A 32 -5.13 -5.30 14.61
C SER A 32 -6.54 -4.94 15.10
N ARG A 33 -7.46 -5.91 15.18
CA ARG A 33 -8.81 -5.72 15.70
C ARG A 33 -8.86 -5.49 17.23
N LYS A 34 -7.80 -5.86 17.95
CA LYS A 34 -7.69 -5.71 19.41
C LYS A 34 -6.84 -4.52 19.82
N ILE A 35 -6.30 -3.76 18.88
CA ILE A 35 -5.49 -2.59 19.17
C ILE A 35 -6.41 -1.42 19.47
N GLY A 36 -6.24 -0.78 20.63
CA GLY A 36 -7.01 0.40 21.00
C GLY A 36 -6.73 1.60 20.06
N LEU A 37 -7.73 2.45 19.88
CA LEU A 37 -7.70 3.60 18.99
C LEU A 37 -6.55 4.56 19.31
N GLU A 38 -6.30 4.81 20.59
CA GLU A 38 -5.18 5.64 21.07
C GLU A 38 -3.83 5.08 20.61
N THR A 39 -3.63 3.77 20.71
CA THR A 39 -2.38 3.13 20.26
C THR A 39 -2.21 3.27 18.74
N ILE A 40 -3.29 3.14 17.98
CA ILE A 40 -3.30 3.34 16.52
C ILE A 40 -2.90 4.79 16.21
N HIS A 41 -3.54 5.75 16.87
CA HIS A 41 -3.27 7.19 16.70
C HIS A 41 -1.81 7.53 17.00
N ASN A 42 -1.29 7.11 18.14
CA ASN A 42 0.10 7.36 18.53
C ASN A 42 1.11 6.78 17.53
N ARG A 43 0.85 5.57 17.03
CA ARG A 43 1.70 4.96 15.99
C ARG A 43 1.65 5.72 14.67
N ILE A 44 0.48 6.21 14.26
CA ILE A 44 0.33 7.02 13.05
C ILE A 44 1.12 8.32 13.19
N ILE A 45 0.96 9.04 14.31
CA ILE A 45 1.72 10.28 14.58
C ILE A 45 3.22 10.02 14.47
N GLN A 46 3.71 8.97 15.12
CA GLN A 46 5.13 8.62 15.07
C GLN A 46 5.63 8.32 13.66
N ARG A 47 4.84 7.64 12.84
CA ARG A 47 5.21 7.31 11.46
C ARG A 47 5.13 8.50 10.53
N VAL A 48 4.15 9.36 10.72
CA VAL A 48 3.93 10.54 9.88
C VAL A 48 4.92 11.66 10.19
N LYS A 49 5.51 11.71 11.41
CA LYS A 49 6.46 12.77 11.79
C LYS A 49 7.67 12.87 10.85
N ASP A 50 8.10 11.76 10.27
CA ASP A 50 9.27 11.68 9.38
C ASP A 50 8.91 11.92 7.90
N ILE A 51 7.62 12.06 7.58
CA ILE A 51 7.16 12.37 6.23
C ILE A 51 7.32 13.87 5.99
N HIS A 52 8.12 14.25 4.98
CA HIS A 52 8.19 15.63 4.52
C HIS A 52 6.85 16.09 3.94
N CYS A 53 6.24 17.08 4.56
CA CYS A 53 4.95 17.64 4.12
C CYS A 53 5.12 18.85 3.19
N SER A 54 6.02 18.76 2.21
CA SER A 54 6.16 19.76 1.14
C SER A 54 5.22 19.50 -0.06
N ALA A 55 4.39 18.49 0.03
CA ALA A 55 3.46 18.14 -1.04
C ALA A 55 2.27 19.11 -1.07
N ASP A 56 1.88 19.56 -2.27
CA ASP A 56 0.68 20.40 -2.48
C ASP A 56 -0.61 19.59 -2.35
N LEU A 57 -0.54 18.30 -2.65
CA LEU A 57 -1.68 17.39 -2.69
C LEU A 57 -1.29 15.99 -2.23
N ILE A 58 -2.07 15.44 -1.32
CA ILE A 58 -1.93 14.05 -0.84
C ILE A 58 -3.18 13.27 -1.19
N PHE A 59 -3.02 12.10 -1.78
CA PHE A 59 -4.09 11.14 -1.99
C PHE A 59 -4.00 10.00 -0.98
N ILE A 60 -5.14 9.63 -0.42
CA ILE A 60 -5.30 8.45 0.45
C ILE A 60 -6.34 7.54 -0.18
N GLU A 61 -6.03 6.25 -0.29
CA GLU A 61 -7.00 5.28 -0.80
C GLU A 61 -8.25 5.23 0.07
N ASN A 62 -9.42 5.34 -0.55
CA ASN A 62 -10.70 5.29 0.16
C ASN A 62 -11.04 3.85 0.57
N GLN A 63 -11.05 3.60 1.87
CA GLN A 63 -11.38 2.29 2.44
C GLN A 63 -12.89 2.11 2.60
N PRO A 64 -13.45 0.97 2.17
CA PRO A 64 -14.88 0.71 2.30
C PRO A 64 -15.28 0.48 3.77
N VAL A 65 -16.28 1.20 4.24
CA VAL A 65 -16.76 1.13 5.65
C VAL A 65 -17.27 -0.26 6.01
N LYS A 66 -18.06 -0.86 5.11
CA LYS A 66 -18.75 -2.14 5.38
C LYS A 66 -17.79 -3.33 5.51
N MET A 67 -16.64 -3.29 4.87
CA MET A 67 -15.72 -4.44 4.83
C MET A 67 -14.70 -4.41 5.97
N ASN A 68 -14.22 -3.24 6.37
CA ASN A 68 -13.20 -3.11 7.41
C ASN A 68 -13.28 -1.75 8.11
N ALA A 69 -14.09 -1.69 9.17
CA ALA A 69 -14.27 -0.47 9.96
C ALA A 69 -12.94 0.04 10.57
N THR A 70 -12.07 -0.86 11.01
CA THR A 70 -10.76 -0.49 11.57
C THR A 70 -9.89 0.23 10.53
N MET A 71 -9.86 -0.26 9.29
CA MET A 71 -9.11 0.40 8.21
C MET A 71 -9.70 1.76 7.86
N LYS A 72 -11.03 1.89 7.92
CA LYS A 72 -11.67 3.20 7.74
C LYS A 72 -11.29 4.19 8.85
N THR A 73 -11.24 3.73 10.09
CA THR A 73 -10.78 4.55 11.23
C THR A 73 -9.33 4.98 11.05
N ILE A 74 -8.44 4.06 10.68
CA ILE A 74 -7.03 4.37 10.37
C ILE A 74 -6.93 5.43 9.27
N GLN A 75 -7.72 5.29 8.20
CA GLN A 75 -7.78 6.25 7.10
C GLN A 75 -8.14 7.66 7.58
N ILE A 76 -9.16 7.79 8.43
CA ILE A 76 -9.59 9.09 8.95
C ILE A 76 -8.51 9.71 9.85
N ILE A 77 -7.94 8.92 10.75
CA ILE A 77 -6.84 9.38 11.61
C ILE A 77 -5.64 9.85 10.77
N LEU A 78 -5.26 9.08 9.76
CA LEU A 78 -4.17 9.43 8.86
C LEU A 78 -4.46 10.73 8.10
N TRP A 79 -5.68 10.89 7.58
CA TRP A 79 -6.13 12.10 6.90
C TRP A 79 -6.00 13.34 7.80
N THR A 80 -6.53 13.26 9.03
CA THR A 80 -6.49 14.35 10.00
C THR A 80 -5.05 14.71 10.35
N THR A 81 -4.23 13.70 10.67
CA THR A 81 -2.82 13.89 11.07
C THR A 81 -1.99 14.52 9.95
N LEU A 82 -2.15 14.07 8.70
CA LEU A 82 -1.45 14.64 7.55
C LEU A 82 -1.89 16.08 7.30
N ARG A 83 -3.21 16.35 7.34
CA ARG A 83 -3.73 17.69 7.13
C ARG A 83 -3.22 18.68 8.18
N GLU A 84 -3.27 18.32 9.47
CA GLU A 84 -2.73 19.15 10.54
C GLU A 84 -1.24 19.41 10.37
N ARG A 85 -0.48 18.39 9.98
CA ARG A 85 0.95 18.52 9.75
C ARG A 85 1.25 19.49 8.62
N MET A 86 0.54 19.41 7.50
CA MET A 86 0.67 20.36 6.40
C MET A 86 0.40 21.81 6.86
N ILE A 87 -0.66 22.03 7.64
CA ILE A 87 -0.98 23.36 8.21
C ILE A 87 0.18 23.85 9.09
N ARG A 88 0.68 23.00 10.00
CA ARG A 88 1.82 23.34 10.85
C ARG A 88 3.12 23.61 10.08
N SER A 89 3.26 23.02 8.90
CA SER A 89 4.40 23.27 7.99
C SER A 89 4.21 24.51 7.11
N GLY A 90 3.16 25.31 7.33
CA GLY A 90 2.91 26.58 6.62
C GLY A 90 2.12 26.42 5.32
N VAL A 91 1.56 25.25 5.03
CA VAL A 91 0.70 25.08 3.85
C VAL A 91 -0.66 25.73 4.11
N LEU A 92 -0.95 26.82 3.44
CA LEU A 92 -2.17 27.62 3.67
C LEU A 92 -3.47 26.88 3.32
N ASN A 93 -3.43 26.01 2.30
CA ASN A 93 -4.62 25.26 1.85
C ASN A 93 -4.25 23.80 1.57
N PRO A 94 -4.06 22.97 2.63
CA PRO A 94 -3.63 21.60 2.46
C PRO A 94 -4.71 20.76 1.79
N LYS A 95 -4.35 20.12 0.68
CA LYS A 95 -5.25 19.26 -0.10
C LYS A 95 -4.96 17.79 0.20
N VAL A 96 -5.72 17.21 1.11
CA VAL A 96 -5.69 15.75 1.37
C VAL A 96 -7.03 15.17 0.89
N ARG A 97 -7.02 14.30 -0.12
CA ARG A 97 -8.23 13.78 -0.77
C ARG A 97 -8.28 12.26 -0.72
N PHE A 98 -9.49 11.71 -0.65
CA PHE A 98 -9.70 10.28 -0.79
C PHE A 98 -9.85 9.89 -2.25
N LEU A 99 -9.11 8.87 -2.67
CA LEU A 99 -9.17 8.31 -4.00
C LEU A 99 -9.79 6.91 -3.96
N ASN A 100 -10.83 6.69 -4.74
CA ASN A 100 -11.44 5.37 -4.84
C ASN A 100 -10.52 4.41 -5.62
N ALA A 101 -10.33 3.19 -5.11
CA ALA A 101 -9.51 2.16 -5.74
C ALA A 101 -9.89 1.89 -7.21
N ASN A 102 -11.17 2.04 -7.56
CA ASN A 102 -11.64 1.85 -8.94
C ASN A 102 -11.07 2.86 -9.93
N LYS A 103 -10.66 4.05 -9.47
CA LYS A 103 -10.08 5.07 -10.36
C LYS A 103 -8.71 4.67 -10.92
N LYS A 104 -7.98 3.80 -10.23
CA LYS A 104 -6.71 3.22 -10.72
C LYS A 104 -6.90 2.47 -12.06
N LEU A 105 -8.09 1.88 -12.27
CA LEU A 105 -8.42 1.13 -13.47
C LEU A 105 -8.77 2.04 -14.65
N MET A 106 -9.02 3.34 -14.40
CA MET A 106 -9.33 4.31 -15.43
C MET A 106 -8.09 4.86 -16.14
N VAL A 107 -6.91 4.61 -15.60
CA VAL A 107 -5.64 5.09 -16.16
C VAL A 107 -4.92 3.93 -16.84
N ARG A 108 -4.61 4.09 -18.11
CA ARG A 108 -3.88 3.09 -18.90
C ARG A 108 -2.70 3.77 -19.61
N PRO A 109 -1.47 3.22 -19.53
CA PRO A 109 -0.37 3.70 -20.37
C PRO A 109 -0.74 3.50 -21.84
N THR A 110 -0.44 4.48 -22.69
CA THR A 110 -0.60 4.32 -24.15
C THR A 110 0.49 3.43 -24.70
N GLU A 111 0.19 2.69 -25.77
CA GLU A 111 1.18 1.81 -26.42
C GLU A 111 2.33 2.60 -27.04
N GLU A 112 2.03 3.79 -27.58
CA GLU A 112 3.00 4.65 -28.27
C GLU A 112 3.92 5.42 -27.32
N ALA A 113 3.43 5.77 -26.13
CA ALA A 113 4.19 6.52 -25.16
C ALA A 113 3.76 6.10 -23.73
N PRO A 114 4.52 5.18 -23.10
CA PRO A 114 4.14 4.60 -21.80
C PRO A 114 4.06 5.61 -20.63
N TRP A 115 4.61 6.82 -20.81
CA TRP A 115 4.43 7.96 -19.90
C TRP A 115 3.18 8.78 -20.18
N ASN A 116 2.52 8.58 -21.33
CA ASN A 116 1.21 9.13 -21.58
C ASN A 116 0.15 8.16 -21.08
N PHE A 117 -0.85 8.69 -20.41
CA PHE A 117 -1.92 7.88 -19.84
C PHE A 117 -3.23 8.22 -20.53
N GLU A 118 -3.91 7.19 -21.01
CA GLU A 118 -5.29 7.30 -21.48
C GLU A 118 -6.24 7.19 -20.29
N ILE A 119 -7.17 8.11 -20.17
CA ILE A 119 -8.24 8.05 -19.16
C ILE A 119 -9.41 7.31 -19.78
N LEU A 120 -9.64 6.07 -19.32
CA LEU A 120 -10.80 5.28 -19.73
C LEU A 120 -12.09 5.85 -19.14
N THR A 121 -13.19 5.73 -19.87
CA THR A 121 -14.49 6.04 -19.30
C THR A 121 -14.82 5.06 -18.16
N GLU A 122 -15.61 5.52 -17.20
CA GLU A 122 -15.98 4.72 -16.03
C GLU A 122 -16.66 3.40 -16.40
N GLU A 123 -17.42 3.38 -17.49
CA GLU A 123 -18.12 2.18 -18.00
C GLU A 123 -17.12 1.17 -18.54
N VAL A 124 -16.14 1.59 -19.34
CA VAL A 124 -15.08 0.71 -19.86
C VAL A 124 -14.26 0.14 -18.74
N ALA A 125 -13.83 0.97 -17.78
CA ALA A 125 -13.09 0.53 -16.61
C ALA A 125 -13.87 -0.47 -15.75
N LYS A 126 -15.16 -0.24 -15.51
CA LYS A 126 -16.04 -1.18 -14.81
C LYS A 126 -16.22 -2.50 -15.55
N ARG A 127 -16.37 -2.46 -16.87
CA ARG A 127 -16.52 -3.66 -17.70
C ARG A 127 -15.27 -4.54 -17.66
N GLU A 128 -14.10 -3.94 -17.75
CA GLU A 128 -12.82 -4.64 -17.63
C GLU A 128 -12.58 -5.22 -16.23
N ALA A 129 -12.90 -4.42 -15.18
CA ALA A 129 -12.78 -4.88 -13.80
C ALA A 129 -13.66 -6.09 -13.48
N ARG A 130 -14.85 -6.20 -14.11
CA ARG A 130 -15.74 -7.36 -13.94
C ARG A 130 -15.21 -8.62 -14.65
N ARG A 131 -14.46 -8.46 -15.75
CA ARG A 131 -13.93 -9.58 -16.52
C ARG A 131 -12.69 -10.22 -15.90
N ARG A 132 -11.97 -9.50 -15.04
CA ARG A 132 -10.71 -9.96 -14.44
C ARG A 132 -10.89 -10.34 -12.98
N SER A 133 -10.29 -11.46 -12.59
CA SER A 133 -10.20 -11.86 -11.19
C SER A 133 -9.33 -10.86 -10.38
N TYR A 134 -9.47 -10.88 -9.05
CA TYR A 134 -8.66 -10.04 -8.18
C TYR A 134 -7.15 -10.29 -8.38
N SER A 135 -6.76 -11.55 -8.55
CA SER A 135 -5.36 -11.94 -8.79
C SER A 135 -4.81 -11.38 -10.11
N GLU A 136 -5.62 -11.42 -11.17
CA GLU A 136 -5.23 -10.88 -12.50
C GLU A 136 -5.07 -9.36 -12.45
N ARG A 137 -5.96 -8.66 -11.75
CA ARG A 137 -5.85 -7.20 -11.55
C ARG A 137 -4.54 -6.82 -10.85
N LYS A 138 -4.15 -7.55 -9.80
CA LYS A 138 -2.87 -7.33 -9.11
C LYS A 138 -1.66 -7.56 -10.01
N LYS A 139 -1.67 -8.64 -10.79
CA LYS A 139 -0.61 -8.92 -11.76
C LYS A 139 -0.49 -7.83 -12.82
N GLU A 140 -1.61 -7.32 -13.28
CA GLU A 140 -1.66 -6.24 -14.26
C GLU A 140 -1.11 -4.93 -13.69
N SER A 141 -1.47 -4.55 -12.45
CA SER A 141 -0.93 -3.37 -11.78
C SER A 141 0.59 -3.44 -11.65
N ILE A 142 1.13 -4.59 -11.24
CA ILE A 142 2.58 -4.81 -11.15
C ILE A 142 3.24 -4.65 -12.53
N LYS A 143 2.66 -5.24 -13.58
CA LYS A 143 3.16 -5.14 -14.94
C LYS A 143 3.21 -3.70 -15.42
N ARG A 144 2.14 -2.92 -15.22
CA ARG A 144 2.06 -1.50 -15.61
C ARG A 144 3.15 -0.67 -14.95
N VAL A 145 3.30 -0.79 -13.63
CA VAL A 145 4.36 -0.06 -12.90
C VAL A 145 5.74 -0.46 -13.38
N SER A 146 5.99 -1.76 -13.57
CA SER A 146 7.26 -2.25 -14.11
C SER A 146 7.56 -1.62 -15.49
N THR A 147 6.57 -1.59 -16.38
CA THR A 147 6.70 -0.95 -17.71
C THR A 147 7.02 0.54 -17.59
N VAL A 148 6.30 1.28 -16.75
CA VAL A 148 6.54 2.72 -16.53
C VAL A 148 7.96 2.96 -16.03
N LEU A 149 8.40 2.23 -14.99
CA LEU A 149 9.73 2.40 -14.41
C LEU A 149 10.86 2.04 -15.40
N THR A 150 10.66 1.01 -16.23
CA THR A 150 11.62 0.64 -17.29
C THR A 150 11.70 1.73 -18.35
N ASN A 151 10.57 2.21 -18.84
CA ASN A 151 10.51 3.19 -19.91
C ASN A 151 10.97 4.59 -19.49
N THR A 152 10.79 4.94 -18.22
CA THR A 152 11.31 6.19 -17.65
C THR A 152 12.80 6.10 -17.25
N ARG A 153 13.48 5.01 -17.58
CA ARG A 153 14.90 4.74 -17.26
C ARG A 153 15.22 4.82 -15.76
N GLN A 154 14.25 4.49 -14.92
CA GLN A 154 14.40 4.48 -13.46
C GLN A 154 14.85 3.09 -12.97
N GLU A 155 15.96 2.58 -13.47
CA GLU A 155 16.46 1.22 -13.19
C GLU A 155 16.61 0.93 -11.69
N CYS A 156 17.10 1.90 -10.92
CA CYS A 156 17.26 1.77 -9.47
C CYS A 156 15.91 1.53 -8.79
N HIS A 157 14.88 2.32 -9.13
CA HIS A 157 13.53 2.17 -8.60
C HIS A 157 12.85 0.90 -9.10
N HIS A 158 13.07 0.52 -10.37
CA HIS A 158 12.56 -0.73 -10.92
C HIS A 158 13.13 -1.94 -10.18
N ASN A 159 14.46 -1.98 -9.98
CA ASN A 159 15.10 -3.07 -9.25
C ASN A 159 14.64 -3.17 -7.80
N TRP A 160 14.48 -2.03 -7.12
CA TRP A 160 13.92 -1.98 -5.78
C TRP A 160 12.46 -2.47 -5.75
N PHE A 161 11.62 -2.00 -6.67
CA PHE A 161 10.24 -2.41 -6.81
C PHE A 161 10.11 -3.93 -7.02
N MET A 162 10.89 -4.49 -7.95
CA MET A 162 10.84 -5.92 -8.28
C MET A 162 11.35 -6.82 -7.15
N LYS A 163 12.25 -6.35 -6.30
CA LYS A 163 12.72 -7.07 -5.11
C LYS A 163 11.76 -7.01 -3.92
N ASN A 164 10.81 -6.08 -3.92
CA ASN A 164 9.91 -5.91 -2.79
C ASN A 164 8.87 -7.04 -2.73
N PRO A 165 8.64 -7.70 -1.56
CA PRO A 165 7.66 -8.76 -1.42
C PRO A 165 6.21 -8.27 -1.55
N LYS A 166 5.97 -6.97 -1.32
CA LYS A 166 4.67 -6.30 -1.40
C LYS A 166 4.54 -5.40 -2.62
N LYS A 167 5.03 -5.86 -3.78
CA LYS A 167 4.99 -5.07 -5.02
C LYS A 167 3.58 -4.76 -5.52
N ASP A 168 2.59 -5.56 -5.18
CA ASP A 168 1.18 -5.29 -5.45
C ASP A 168 0.66 -4.06 -4.69
N ASP A 169 1.00 -3.93 -3.40
CA ASP A 169 0.63 -2.76 -2.59
C ASP A 169 1.40 -1.51 -3.06
N LEU A 170 2.68 -1.68 -3.46
CA LEU A 170 3.46 -0.58 -4.05
C LEU A 170 2.94 -0.15 -5.41
N ALA A 171 2.54 -1.09 -6.26
CA ALA A 171 1.92 -0.78 -7.55
C ALA A 171 0.64 0.03 -7.37
N ASP A 172 -0.14 -0.30 -6.36
CA ASP A 172 -1.35 0.44 -6.01
C ASP A 172 -1.10 1.88 -5.55
N CYS A 173 0.10 2.18 -5.05
CA CYS A 173 0.50 3.55 -4.68
C CYS A 173 1.03 4.36 -5.86
N LEU A 174 1.56 3.71 -6.90
CA LEU A 174 2.20 4.36 -8.04
C LEU A 174 1.25 4.58 -9.24
N LEU A 175 0.12 3.88 -9.29
CA LEU A 175 -0.94 4.04 -10.28
C LEU A 175 -2.07 4.92 -9.77
#